data_3a922f7b098c148cc8d25747869b71e5
#
_entry.id   3a922f7b098c148cc8d25747869b71e5
#
_cell.length_a   1.000
_cell.length_b   1.000
_cell.length_c   1.000
_cell.angle_alpha   90.00
_cell.angle_beta   90.00
_cell.angle_gamma   90.00
#
_symmetry.space_group_name_H-M   'P 1'
#
loop_
_entity.id
_entity.type
_entity.pdbx_description
1 polymer ?
#
loop_
_entity_poly.entity_id
_entity_poly.type
_entity_poly.pdbx_seq_one_letter_code
_entity_poly.pdbx_strand_id
1 'polypeptide(L)'
;MSETAPPRRVGKRLLRLAAILAAVLLVLLLLAGWLLQPQRAGGFLLKQLGGSLGLQITASAIDYRLRGTPQLVLHDVVAQRPGDAAALLRAERVFVSLPWRTLRARGADLTVQRVELDAPVLDLPALQRWLATRPPSEETRIPALVDGLRIVRGRIDNDDWRIEDLSIDVPSLHPEQLLRARA
;
A
#
# COMPACT_ATOMS: atom_id res chain seq x y z
N MET A 1 59.95 -45.53 -18.21
CA MET A 1 59.00 -45.72 -17.07
C MET A 1 58.26 -44.41 -16.89
N SER A 2 57.06 -44.36 -17.48
CA SER A 2 56.24 -43.11 -17.45
C SER A 2 55.15 -43.34 -16.43
N GLU A 3 55.21 -42.59 -15.34
CA GLU A 3 54.29 -42.64 -14.23
C GLU A 3 53.03 -41.78 -14.55
N THR A 4 51.92 -42.47 -14.78
CA THR A 4 50.64 -41.84 -15.07
C THR A 4 49.97 -41.45 -13.75
N ALA A 5 49.90 -40.14 -13.45
CA ALA A 5 49.24 -39.63 -12.28
C ALA A 5 47.70 -39.86 -12.33
N PRO A 6 47.03 -40.25 -11.23
CA PRO A 6 45.61 -40.56 -11.21
C PRO A 6 44.76 -39.26 -11.27
N PRO A 7 43.60 -39.28 -11.96
CA PRO A 7 42.76 -38.10 -12.12
C PRO A 7 42.14 -37.67 -10.78
N ARG A 8 42.32 -36.41 -10.45
CA ARG A 8 41.84 -35.73 -9.23
C ARG A 8 40.30 -35.87 -9.09
N ARG A 9 39.86 -36.60 -8.06
CA ARG A 9 38.44 -36.75 -7.63
C ARG A 9 37.80 -35.48 -7.08
N VAL A 10 38.49 -34.35 -7.15
CA VAL A 10 38.06 -33.02 -6.64
C VAL A 10 36.89 -32.43 -7.46
N GLY A 11 36.81 -32.73 -8.76
CA GLY A 11 35.80 -32.18 -9.64
C GLY A 11 34.36 -32.56 -9.30
N LYS A 12 34.14 -33.83 -8.86
CA LYS A 12 32.76 -34.32 -8.57
C LYS A 12 32.14 -33.73 -7.32
N ARG A 13 32.95 -33.36 -6.31
CA ARG A 13 32.46 -32.69 -5.10
C ARG A 13 32.15 -31.21 -5.36
N LEU A 14 32.99 -30.53 -6.12
CA LEU A 14 32.76 -29.16 -6.56
C LEU A 14 31.51 -29.03 -7.44
N LEU A 15 31.33 -29.99 -8.37
CA LEU A 15 30.14 -30.02 -9.22
C LEU A 15 28.85 -30.25 -8.41
N ARG A 16 28.87 -31.11 -7.38
CA ARG A 16 27.73 -31.32 -6.48
C ARG A 16 27.43 -30.09 -5.63
N LEU A 17 28.45 -29.40 -5.10
CA LEU A 17 28.28 -28.17 -4.34
C LEU A 17 27.73 -27.06 -5.23
N ALA A 18 28.23 -26.92 -6.45
CA ALA A 18 27.69 -25.96 -7.41
C ALA A 18 26.23 -26.27 -7.80
N ALA A 19 25.87 -27.52 -7.98
CA ALA A 19 24.49 -27.95 -8.27
C ALA A 19 23.55 -27.68 -7.08
N ILE A 20 23.99 -27.91 -5.84
CA ILE A 20 23.21 -27.61 -4.64
C ILE A 20 23.02 -26.10 -4.49
N LEU A 21 24.10 -25.32 -4.71
CA LEU A 21 24.01 -23.85 -4.65
C LEU A 21 23.07 -23.28 -5.71
N ALA A 22 23.14 -23.80 -6.94
CA ALA A 22 22.22 -23.43 -8.02
C ALA A 22 20.77 -23.81 -7.72
N ALA A 23 20.54 -24.99 -7.14
CA ALA A 23 19.21 -25.41 -6.73
C ALA A 23 18.64 -24.53 -5.60
N VAL A 24 19.45 -24.20 -4.60
CA VAL A 24 19.06 -23.28 -3.51
C VAL A 24 18.76 -21.88 -4.07
N LEU A 25 19.61 -21.36 -4.97
CA LEU A 25 19.37 -20.07 -5.61
C LEU A 25 18.09 -20.08 -6.45
N LEU A 26 17.83 -21.15 -7.20
CA LEU A 26 16.60 -21.32 -7.97
C LEU A 26 15.36 -21.34 -7.06
N VAL A 27 15.41 -22.08 -5.95
CA VAL A 27 14.32 -22.13 -4.96
C VAL A 27 14.11 -20.77 -4.33
N LEU A 28 15.17 -20.02 -4.00
CA LEU A 28 15.06 -18.65 -3.47
C LEU A 28 14.46 -17.69 -4.50
N LEU A 29 14.83 -17.80 -5.79
CA LEU A 29 14.24 -17.02 -6.87
C LEU A 29 12.76 -17.33 -7.10
N LEU A 30 12.39 -18.61 -7.04
CA LEU A 30 11.00 -19.04 -7.15
C LEU A 30 10.16 -18.58 -5.94
N LEU A 31 10.72 -18.68 -4.73
CA LEU A 31 10.09 -18.15 -3.51
C LEU A 31 9.96 -16.63 -3.56
N ALA A 32 10.99 -15.91 -4.00
CA ALA A 32 10.93 -14.46 -4.18
C ALA A 32 9.88 -14.07 -5.24
N GLY A 33 9.83 -14.77 -6.38
CA GLY A 33 8.80 -14.56 -7.41
C GLY A 33 7.39 -14.87 -6.89
N TRP A 34 7.26 -15.89 -6.05
CA TRP A 34 5.98 -16.26 -5.44
C TRP A 34 5.52 -15.26 -4.34
N LEU A 35 6.46 -14.75 -3.53
CA LEU A 35 6.19 -13.70 -2.53
C LEU A 35 5.90 -12.33 -3.18
N LEU A 36 6.52 -12.07 -4.32
CA LEU A 36 6.35 -10.82 -5.08
C LEU A 36 5.11 -10.82 -5.97
N GLN A 37 4.23 -11.83 -5.87
CA GLN A 37 2.93 -11.78 -6.55
C GLN A 37 2.11 -10.59 -6.01
N PRO A 38 1.69 -9.62 -6.89
CA PRO A 38 1.05 -8.37 -6.48
C PRO A 38 -0.16 -8.58 -5.57
N GLN A 39 -0.95 -9.59 -5.85
CA GLN A 39 -2.18 -9.89 -5.09
C GLN A 39 -1.92 -10.31 -3.64
N ARG A 40 -0.80 -10.98 -3.33
CA ARG A 40 -0.49 -11.43 -1.96
C ARG A 40 0.20 -10.38 -1.13
N ALA A 41 1.20 -9.71 -1.71
CA ALA A 41 1.90 -8.61 -1.04
C ALA A 41 0.96 -7.43 -0.78
N GLY A 42 0.10 -7.10 -1.75
CA GLY A 42 -0.90 -6.05 -1.62
C GLY A 42 -1.96 -6.37 -0.58
N GLY A 43 -2.48 -7.60 -0.53
CA GLY A 43 -3.44 -8.04 0.48
C GLY A 43 -2.89 -7.97 1.90
N PHE A 44 -1.62 -8.31 2.11
CA PHE A 44 -0.94 -8.16 3.40
C PHE A 44 -0.83 -6.68 3.82
N LEU A 45 -0.42 -5.81 2.91
CA LEU A 45 -0.33 -4.36 3.15
C LEU A 45 -1.69 -3.75 3.49
N LEU A 46 -2.75 -4.10 2.74
CA LEU A 46 -4.10 -3.64 3.02
C LEU A 46 -4.60 -4.12 4.39
N LYS A 47 -4.30 -5.36 4.77
CA LYS A 47 -4.63 -5.90 6.09
C LYS A 47 -3.90 -5.18 7.22
N GLN A 48 -2.62 -4.85 7.01
CA GLN A 48 -1.81 -4.09 7.97
C GLN A 48 -2.33 -2.66 8.14
N LEU A 49 -2.59 -1.97 7.02
CA LEU A 49 -3.16 -0.62 7.01
C LEU A 49 -4.56 -0.60 7.62
N GLY A 50 -5.40 -1.56 7.23
CA GLY A 50 -6.74 -1.71 7.78
C GLY A 50 -6.71 -1.93 9.30
N GLY A 51 -5.80 -2.79 9.78
CA GLY A 51 -5.63 -3.07 11.21
C GLY A 51 -5.25 -1.82 12.01
N SER A 52 -4.32 -0.99 11.52
CA SER A 52 -3.94 0.28 12.16
C SER A 52 -5.07 1.31 12.20
N LEU A 53 -5.98 1.25 11.23
CA LEU A 53 -7.15 2.13 11.11
C LEU A 53 -8.41 1.53 11.78
N GLY A 54 -8.37 0.32 12.30
CA GLY A 54 -9.55 -0.38 12.79
C GLY A 54 -10.59 -0.60 11.68
N LEU A 55 -10.14 -0.72 10.42
CA LEU A 55 -10.95 -0.91 9.22
C LEU A 55 -10.57 -2.21 8.52
N GLN A 56 -11.51 -2.81 7.85
CA GLN A 56 -11.27 -3.86 6.87
C GLN A 56 -11.23 -3.22 5.49
N ILE A 57 -10.06 -3.25 4.85
CA ILE A 57 -9.86 -2.70 3.52
C ILE A 57 -9.69 -3.86 2.55
N THR A 58 -10.50 -3.88 1.49
CA THR A 58 -10.44 -4.86 0.41
C THR A 58 -10.31 -4.17 -0.93
N ALA A 59 -9.70 -4.83 -1.90
CA ALA A 59 -9.60 -4.39 -3.28
C ALA A 59 -9.76 -5.60 -4.20
N SER A 60 -10.36 -5.44 -5.37
CA SER A 60 -10.55 -6.51 -6.37
C SER A 60 -9.25 -6.85 -7.08
N ALA A 61 -8.43 -5.84 -7.36
CA ALA A 61 -7.11 -5.99 -7.96
C ALA A 61 -6.12 -4.97 -7.38
N ILE A 62 -4.86 -5.34 -7.38
CA ILE A 62 -3.76 -4.54 -6.86
C ILE A 62 -2.63 -4.58 -7.86
N ASP A 63 -2.30 -3.41 -8.41
CA ASP A 63 -1.16 -3.22 -9.28
C ASP A 63 -0.10 -2.39 -8.58
N TYR A 64 1.16 -2.73 -8.77
CA TYR A 64 2.25 -1.94 -8.24
C TYR A 64 3.38 -1.75 -9.26
N ARG A 65 4.02 -0.62 -9.17
CA ARG A 65 5.19 -0.27 -9.97
C ARG A 65 6.30 0.20 -9.02
N LEU A 66 7.41 -0.52 -8.99
CA LEU A 66 8.56 -0.20 -8.13
C LEU A 66 9.68 0.53 -8.85
N ARG A 67 9.62 0.66 -10.20
CA ARG A 67 10.63 1.36 -10.97
C ARG A 67 10.37 2.87 -10.93
N GLY A 68 11.38 3.66 -10.55
CA GLY A 68 11.24 5.10 -10.28
C GLY A 68 10.62 5.36 -8.91
N THR A 69 9.65 6.26 -8.81
CA THR A 69 8.86 6.46 -7.60
C THR A 69 7.85 5.31 -7.45
N PRO A 70 7.87 4.54 -6.35
CA PRO A 70 6.92 3.48 -6.12
C PRO A 70 5.46 3.93 -6.21
N GLN A 71 4.68 3.18 -6.94
CA GLN A 71 3.26 3.46 -7.18
C GLN A 71 2.43 2.21 -6.86
N LEU A 72 1.29 2.43 -6.26
CA LEU A 72 0.28 1.43 -5.95
C LEU A 72 -1.05 1.87 -6.55
N VAL A 73 -1.69 0.98 -7.27
CA VAL A 73 -3.05 1.17 -7.79
C VAL A 73 -3.93 0.07 -7.23
N LEU A 74 -5.00 0.48 -6.60
CA LEU A 74 -6.02 -0.42 -6.04
C LEU A 74 -7.30 -0.22 -6.83
N HIS A 75 -7.96 -1.30 -7.21
CA HIS A 75 -9.22 -1.30 -7.93
C HIS A 75 -10.35 -1.78 -7.04
N ASP A 76 -11.54 -1.16 -7.20
CA ASP A 76 -12.76 -1.48 -6.45
C ASP A 76 -12.52 -1.57 -4.94
N VAL A 77 -11.94 -0.51 -4.40
CA VAL A 77 -11.59 -0.44 -2.99
C VAL A 77 -12.84 -0.28 -2.15
N VAL A 78 -12.93 -1.10 -1.10
CA VAL A 78 -13.97 -1.00 -0.08
C VAL A 78 -13.30 -0.94 1.29
N ALA A 79 -13.60 0.10 2.05
CA ALA A 79 -13.20 0.24 3.44
C ALA A 79 -14.44 0.22 4.34
N GLN A 80 -14.48 -0.72 5.28
CA GLN A 80 -15.61 -0.88 6.21
C GLN A 80 -15.11 -1.23 7.61
N ARG A 81 -15.92 -0.99 8.62
CA ARG A 81 -15.63 -1.48 9.97
C ARG A 81 -15.86 -2.99 10.02
N PRO A 82 -15.05 -3.74 10.77
CA PRO A 82 -15.33 -5.14 11.03
C PRO A 82 -16.71 -5.28 11.70
N GLY A 83 -17.59 -6.08 11.10
CA GLY A 83 -18.95 -6.31 11.58
C GLY A 83 -20.02 -5.33 11.10
N ASP A 84 -19.67 -4.24 10.43
CA ASP A 84 -20.65 -3.33 9.80
C ASP A 84 -20.97 -3.82 8.37
N ALA A 85 -22.26 -3.76 8.02
CA ALA A 85 -22.70 -4.05 6.66
C ALA A 85 -22.47 -2.88 5.69
N ALA A 86 -22.42 -1.66 6.19
CA ALA A 86 -22.20 -0.46 5.40
C ALA A 86 -20.71 -0.17 5.24
N ALA A 87 -20.28 0.05 4.00
CA ALA A 87 -18.92 0.52 3.71
C ALA A 87 -18.83 2.00 4.02
N LEU A 88 -17.79 2.39 4.76
CA LEU A 88 -17.45 3.78 5.05
C LEU A 88 -16.98 4.51 3.80
N LEU A 89 -16.18 3.84 2.97
CA LEU A 89 -15.63 4.38 1.72
C LEU A 89 -15.62 3.28 0.67
N ARG A 90 -16.04 3.62 -0.54
CA ARG A 90 -15.82 2.83 -1.76
C ARG A 90 -15.14 3.70 -2.79
N ALA A 91 -14.30 3.14 -3.64
CA ALA A 91 -13.69 3.86 -4.75
C ALA A 91 -13.41 2.90 -5.89
N GLU A 92 -13.66 3.32 -7.13
CA GLU A 92 -13.34 2.52 -8.33
C GLU A 92 -11.83 2.33 -8.45
N ARG A 93 -11.06 3.39 -8.16
CA ARG A 93 -9.60 3.35 -8.23
C ARG A 93 -9.01 4.24 -7.14
N VAL A 94 -8.00 3.72 -6.47
CA VAL A 94 -7.14 4.48 -5.55
C VAL A 94 -5.71 4.36 -6.04
N PHE A 95 -5.10 5.47 -6.40
CA PHE A 95 -3.70 5.57 -6.76
C PHE A 95 -2.92 6.22 -5.61
N VAL A 96 -1.81 5.61 -5.22
CA VAL A 96 -0.91 6.15 -4.21
C VAL A 96 0.52 6.04 -4.72
N SER A 97 1.24 7.15 -4.69
CA SER A 97 2.67 7.20 -4.98
C SER A 97 3.44 7.56 -3.71
N LEU A 98 4.43 6.74 -3.36
CA LEU A 98 5.21 6.85 -2.13
C LEU A 98 6.70 7.00 -2.46
N PRO A 99 7.41 8.01 -1.92
CA PRO A 99 8.85 8.09 -2.06
C PRO A 99 9.56 6.88 -1.43
N TRP A 100 10.66 6.44 -2.00
CA TRP A 100 11.47 5.36 -1.44
C TRP A 100 11.90 5.61 0.01
N ARG A 101 12.14 6.87 0.38
CA ARG A 101 12.48 7.26 1.75
C ARG A 101 11.37 6.87 2.74
N THR A 102 10.10 7.13 2.40
CA THR A 102 8.93 6.79 3.22
C THR A 102 8.83 5.28 3.44
N LEU A 103 9.00 4.49 2.37
CA LEU A 103 8.98 3.03 2.47
C LEU A 103 10.12 2.50 3.37
N ARG A 104 11.32 3.11 3.31
CA ARG A 104 12.46 2.72 4.14
C ARG A 104 12.30 3.17 5.60
N ALA A 105 11.61 4.26 5.84
CA ALA A 105 11.40 4.83 7.18
C ALA A 105 10.42 4.03 8.05
N ARG A 106 9.76 2.99 7.50
CA ARG A 106 8.86 2.08 8.23
C ARG A 106 7.83 2.79 9.11
N GLY A 107 7.25 3.90 8.62
CA GLY A 107 6.24 4.70 9.33
C GLY A 107 6.78 5.89 10.12
N ALA A 108 8.10 6.09 10.22
CA ALA A 108 8.68 7.28 10.82
C ALA A 108 8.53 8.53 9.93
N ASP A 109 8.53 8.34 8.60
CA ASP A 109 8.24 9.38 7.60
C ASP A 109 6.89 9.08 6.96
N LEU A 110 5.93 9.97 7.10
CA LEU A 110 4.58 9.86 6.53
C LEU A 110 4.42 10.68 5.25
N THR A 111 5.50 10.96 4.54
CA THR A 111 5.45 11.70 3.27
C THR A 111 4.86 10.80 2.18
N VAL A 112 3.79 11.26 1.54
CA VAL A 112 3.17 10.65 0.36
C VAL A 112 3.43 11.57 -0.82
N GLN A 113 3.80 11.02 -1.98
CA GLN A 113 4.04 11.83 -3.16
C GLN A 113 2.72 12.34 -3.71
N ARG A 114 1.79 11.44 -4.02
CA ARG A 114 0.49 11.77 -4.60
C ARG A 114 -0.57 10.74 -4.22
N VAL A 115 -1.81 11.21 -4.03
CA VAL A 115 -3.00 10.38 -3.87
C VAL A 115 -4.04 10.79 -4.90
N GLU A 116 -4.62 9.81 -5.60
CA GLU A 116 -5.76 10.03 -6.49
C GLU A 116 -6.87 9.05 -6.16
N LEU A 117 -8.10 9.55 -6.14
CA LEU A 117 -9.31 8.73 -5.95
C LEU A 117 -10.26 8.99 -7.11
N ASP A 118 -10.62 7.91 -7.81
CA ASP A 118 -11.62 7.94 -8.87
C ASP A 118 -12.95 7.40 -8.33
N ALA A 119 -14.00 8.14 -8.52
CA ALA A 119 -15.38 7.85 -8.09
C ALA A 119 -15.48 7.39 -6.62
N PRO A 120 -14.83 8.08 -5.65
CA PRO A 120 -15.01 7.72 -4.26
C PRO A 120 -16.43 8.03 -3.79
N VAL A 121 -17.02 7.09 -3.07
CA VAL A 121 -18.31 7.22 -2.40
C VAL A 121 -18.05 7.15 -0.90
N LEU A 122 -18.29 8.24 -0.20
CA LEU A 122 -18.15 8.37 1.25
C LEU A 122 -19.54 8.31 1.91
N ASP A 123 -19.74 7.34 2.80
CA ASP A 123 -20.90 7.27 3.68
C ASP A 123 -20.60 8.09 4.94
N LEU A 124 -21.21 9.27 5.03
CA LEU A 124 -20.95 10.22 6.13
C LEU A 124 -21.41 9.69 7.49
N PRO A 125 -22.59 9.07 7.65
CA PRO A 125 -22.99 8.42 8.89
C PRO A 125 -22.02 7.31 9.35
N ALA A 126 -21.55 6.47 8.42
CA ALA A 126 -20.55 5.44 8.73
C ALA A 126 -19.21 6.05 9.16
N LEU A 127 -18.78 7.13 8.51
CA LEU A 127 -17.58 7.86 8.89
C LEU A 127 -17.70 8.45 10.31
N GLN A 128 -18.83 9.09 10.63
CA GLN A 128 -19.06 9.67 11.95
C GLN A 128 -19.04 8.59 13.05
N ARG A 129 -19.70 7.46 12.82
CA ARG A 129 -19.68 6.31 13.74
C ARG A 129 -18.25 5.78 13.96
N TRP A 130 -17.46 5.69 12.88
CA TRP A 130 -16.07 5.24 12.98
C TRP A 130 -15.22 6.24 13.76
N LEU A 131 -15.36 7.55 13.52
CA LEU A 131 -14.66 8.60 14.26
C LEU A 131 -15.02 8.57 15.75
N ALA A 132 -16.28 8.35 16.10
CA ALA A 132 -16.74 8.29 17.48
C ALA A 132 -16.14 7.12 18.28
N THR A 133 -15.71 6.05 17.61
CA THR A 133 -15.07 4.90 18.27
C THR A 133 -13.56 5.05 18.44
N ARG A 134 -12.96 6.10 17.89
CA ARG A 134 -11.53 6.34 18.04
C ARG A 134 -11.23 7.05 19.36
N PRO A 135 -10.23 6.56 20.12
CA PRO A 135 -9.73 7.34 21.25
C PRO A 135 -9.17 8.67 20.71
N PRO A 136 -9.35 9.78 21.43
CA PRO A 136 -8.69 11.02 21.08
C PRO A 136 -7.19 10.79 21.00
N SER A 137 -6.64 10.90 19.82
CA SER A 137 -5.21 10.72 19.59
C SER A 137 -4.50 12.02 19.92
N GLU A 138 -3.64 12.01 20.92
CA GLU A 138 -2.84 13.20 21.30
C GLU A 138 -1.87 13.61 20.17
N GLU A 139 -1.50 12.70 19.27
CA GLU A 139 -0.66 12.96 18.11
C GLU A 139 -1.35 12.54 16.82
N THR A 140 -2.18 13.40 16.25
CA THR A 140 -2.65 13.20 14.86
C THR A 140 -1.50 13.56 13.91
N ARG A 141 -0.70 12.58 13.51
CA ARG A 141 0.31 12.79 12.47
C ARG A 141 -0.37 12.85 11.11
N ILE A 142 -0.49 14.05 10.58
CA ILE A 142 -1.04 14.28 9.25
C ILE A 142 0.07 13.99 8.23
N PRO A 143 -0.16 13.12 7.23
CA PRO A 143 0.82 12.89 6.18
C PRO A 143 1.03 14.13 5.33
N ALA A 144 2.27 14.40 4.95
CA ALA A 144 2.59 15.41 3.96
C ALA A 144 2.31 14.86 2.56
N LEU A 145 1.53 15.58 1.75
CA LEU A 145 1.28 15.28 0.35
C LEU A 145 2.08 16.24 -0.53
N VAL A 146 3.11 15.74 -1.20
CA VAL A 146 4.05 16.58 -1.98
C VAL A 146 3.38 17.10 -3.26
N ASP A 147 2.81 16.19 -4.06
CA ASP A 147 2.09 16.48 -5.31
C ASP A 147 0.56 16.42 -5.11
N GLY A 148 0.14 16.42 -3.84
CA GLY A 148 -1.22 16.66 -3.41
C GLY A 148 -2.18 15.47 -3.50
N LEU A 149 -3.47 15.84 -3.46
CA LEU A 149 -4.62 14.95 -3.49
C LEU A 149 -5.53 15.34 -4.64
N ARG A 150 -5.94 14.36 -5.45
CA ARG A 150 -6.94 14.54 -6.50
C ARG A 150 -8.11 13.59 -6.30
N ILE A 151 -9.31 14.14 -6.30
CA ILE A 151 -10.57 13.40 -6.26
C ILE A 151 -11.34 13.75 -7.53
N VAL A 152 -11.83 12.73 -8.23
CA VAL A 152 -12.63 12.90 -9.45
C VAL A 152 -13.91 12.08 -9.33
N ARG A 153 -15.03 12.65 -9.72
CA ARG A 153 -16.37 12.02 -9.68
C ARG A 153 -16.74 11.52 -8.28
N GLY A 154 -16.31 12.24 -7.24
CA GLY A 154 -16.59 11.87 -5.85
C GLY A 154 -18.06 12.02 -5.50
N ARG A 155 -18.51 11.22 -4.55
CA ARG A 155 -19.86 11.30 -3.98
C ARG A 155 -19.77 11.22 -2.46
N ILE A 156 -20.62 12.02 -1.80
CA ILE A 156 -20.83 11.97 -0.35
C ILE A 156 -22.32 11.66 -0.12
N ASP A 157 -22.58 10.56 0.53
CA ASP A 157 -23.92 10.15 0.93
C ASP A 157 -24.13 10.45 2.41
N ASN A 158 -25.23 11.11 2.74
CA ASN A 158 -25.74 11.33 4.09
C ASN A 158 -27.21 10.87 4.13
N ASP A 159 -27.78 10.71 5.32
CA ASP A 159 -29.15 10.21 5.49
C ASP A 159 -30.18 11.05 4.71
N ASP A 160 -30.06 12.39 4.74
CA ASP A 160 -31.05 13.33 4.19
C ASP A 160 -30.58 14.01 2.89
N TRP A 161 -29.31 13.93 2.51
CA TRP A 161 -28.77 14.61 1.35
C TRP A 161 -27.60 13.89 0.71
N ARG A 162 -27.32 14.22 -0.52
CA ARG A 162 -26.22 13.65 -1.30
C ARG A 162 -25.52 14.76 -2.09
N ILE A 163 -24.19 14.67 -2.14
CA ILE A 163 -23.37 15.48 -3.06
C ILE A 163 -22.82 14.51 -4.11
N GLU A 164 -22.99 14.85 -5.37
CA GLU A 164 -22.50 14.07 -6.51
C GLU A 164 -21.51 14.90 -7.33
N ASP A 165 -20.71 14.22 -8.12
CA ASP A 165 -19.72 14.79 -9.05
C ASP A 165 -18.71 15.74 -8.37
N LEU A 166 -18.30 15.37 -7.17
CA LEU A 166 -17.32 16.14 -6.41
C LEU A 166 -15.93 15.99 -7.03
N SER A 167 -15.34 17.10 -7.44
CA SER A 167 -13.96 17.17 -7.92
C SER A 167 -13.15 18.07 -7.01
N ILE A 168 -12.06 17.51 -6.46
CA ILE A 168 -11.14 18.22 -5.57
C ILE A 168 -9.73 18.04 -6.14
N ASP A 169 -9.00 19.13 -6.24
CA ASP A 169 -7.58 19.11 -6.59
C ASP A 169 -6.81 19.99 -5.61
N VAL A 170 -6.04 19.35 -4.72
CA VAL A 170 -5.19 20.01 -3.74
C VAL A 170 -3.75 19.78 -4.18
N PRO A 171 -3.04 20.79 -4.70
CA PRO A 171 -1.72 20.61 -5.31
C PRO A 171 -0.63 20.17 -4.33
N SER A 172 -0.75 20.53 -3.06
CA SER A 172 0.13 20.06 -1.99
C SER A 172 -0.53 20.22 -0.62
N LEU A 173 -0.17 19.38 0.32
CA LEU A 173 -0.63 19.47 1.70
C LEU A 173 0.57 19.31 2.64
N HIS A 174 0.88 20.37 3.38
CA HIS A 174 1.93 20.34 4.39
C HIS A 174 1.31 20.50 5.79
N PRO A 175 1.65 19.63 6.75
CA PRO A 175 1.10 19.71 8.12
C PRO A 175 1.28 21.06 8.78
N GLU A 176 2.40 21.73 8.51
CA GLU A 176 2.71 23.06 9.06
C GLU A 176 1.73 24.18 8.59
N GLN A 177 1.19 24.06 7.38
CA GLN A 177 0.23 25.02 6.84
C GLN A 177 -1.13 24.90 7.52
N LEU A 178 -1.52 23.67 7.88
CA LEU A 178 -2.78 23.41 8.59
C LEU A 178 -2.75 23.92 10.03
N LEU A 179 -1.58 23.88 10.67
CA LEU A 179 -1.40 24.43 12.03
C LEU A 179 -1.49 25.94 12.05
N ARG A 180 -0.97 26.64 11.02
CA ARG A 180 -1.07 28.11 10.89
C ARG A 180 -2.49 28.60 10.59
N ALA A 181 -3.32 27.80 9.95
CA ALA A 181 -4.72 28.16 9.68
C ALA A 181 -5.64 28.03 10.91
N ARG A 182 -5.15 27.41 11.99
CA ARG A 182 -5.88 27.25 13.27
C ARG A 182 -5.50 28.25 14.36
N ALA A 183 -4.46 29.06 14.17
CA ALA A 183 -4.03 30.13 15.05
C ALA A 183 -4.65 31.48 14.63
#